data_c346b01365dd19dcbd6cebaa76d3a089
#
_entry.id   c346b01365dd19dcbd6cebaa76d3a089
#
_cell.length_a   1.000
_cell.length_b   1.000
_cell.length_c   1.000
_cell.angle_alpha   90.00
_cell.angle_beta   90.00
_cell.angle_gamma   90.00
#
_symmetry.space_group_name_H-M   'P 1'
#
loop_
_entity.id
_entity.type
_entity.pdbx_description
1 polymer ?
#
loop_
_entity_poly.entity_id
_entity_poly.type
_entity_poly.pdbx_seq_one_letter_code
_entity_poly.pdbx_strand_id
1 'polypeptide(L)'
;MKTIKGICIKKRNFDKFKKVADLIYFDGPLLSHYVTNKGDNYLFYWIDQDDANNRWMFIRTDYDNIQKYTNKKQTLRNVLSSPLDDIVYTVDIDEEGNHHNFQAHSIEDLPEDYLPTEDSYYEFEPEDVYKENLSIAEMSGKKLDWFRKVCASVL
;
A
#
# COMPACT_ATOMS: atom_id res chain seq x y z
N MET A 1 2.84 -10.49 -17.54
CA MET A 1 3.83 -9.58 -16.91
C MET A 1 5.10 -10.33 -16.60
N LYS A 2 6.20 -9.67 -16.76
CA LYS A 2 7.53 -10.27 -16.58
C LYS A 2 7.99 -10.08 -15.13
N THR A 3 8.24 -11.17 -14.42
CA THR A 3 8.77 -11.10 -13.05
C THR A 3 10.23 -10.72 -13.07
N ILE A 4 10.63 -9.80 -12.19
CA ILE A 4 12.03 -9.39 -12.04
C ILE A 4 12.75 -10.42 -11.18
N LYS A 5 13.78 -11.04 -11.76
CA LYS A 5 14.58 -12.06 -11.04
C LYS A 5 15.54 -11.42 -10.05
N GLY A 6 15.68 -12.04 -8.90
CA GLY A 6 16.70 -11.70 -7.91
C GLY A 6 16.40 -10.52 -7.00
N ILE A 7 15.32 -9.79 -7.26
CA ILE A 7 14.91 -8.68 -6.42
C ILE A 7 13.48 -8.94 -6.00
N CYS A 8 13.29 -9.42 -4.78
CA CYS A 8 11.95 -9.59 -4.23
C CYS A 8 12.01 -9.40 -2.71
N ILE A 9 10.94 -8.83 -2.18
CA ILE A 9 10.69 -8.89 -0.75
C ILE A 9 10.19 -10.30 -0.49
N LYS A 10 10.94 -11.07 0.27
CA LYS A 10 10.53 -12.41 0.65
C LYS A 10 9.36 -12.31 1.62
N LYS A 11 8.43 -13.26 1.54
CA LYS A 11 7.25 -13.33 2.43
C LYS A 11 7.61 -13.10 3.91
N ARG A 12 8.71 -13.67 4.38
CA ARG A 12 9.20 -13.51 5.76
C ARG A 12 9.58 -12.08 6.14
N ASN A 13 9.82 -11.19 5.16
CA ASN A 13 10.20 -9.81 5.41
C ASN A 13 9.00 -8.91 5.69
N PHE A 14 7.79 -9.39 5.44
CA PHE A 14 6.56 -8.64 5.74
C PHE A 14 6.36 -8.41 7.23
N ASP A 15 6.89 -9.28 8.08
CA ASP A 15 6.84 -9.14 9.54
C ASP A 15 7.55 -7.86 10.05
N LYS A 16 8.35 -7.24 9.19
CA LYS A 16 9.13 -6.04 9.52
C LYS A 16 8.41 -4.74 9.16
N PHE A 17 7.24 -4.82 8.54
CA PHE A 17 6.45 -3.64 8.21
C PHE A 17 5.66 -3.17 9.43
N LYS A 18 5.71 -1.86 9.69
CA LYS A 18 4.85 -1.20 10.68
C LYS A 18 4.02 -0.15 9.97
N LYS A 19 2.73 -0.15 10.25
CA LYS A 19 1.83 0.84 9.69
C LYS A 19 2.09 2.20 10.33
N VAL A 20 2.21 3.22 9.49
CA VAL A 20 2.29 4.62 9.90
C VAL A 20 0.92 5.28 9.83
N ALA A 21 0.20 5.13 8.71
CA ALA A 21 -1.08 5.77 8.50
C ALA A 21 -1.87 5.09 7.38
N ASP A 22 -3.21 5.15 7.46
CA ASP A 22 -4.09 4.96 6.32
C ASP A 22 -4.33 6.31 5.68
N LEU A 23 -3.86 6.50 4.45
CA LEU A 23 -3.97 7.77 3.75
C LEU A 23 -5.32 7.92 3.06
N ILE A 24 -5.88 6.82 2.55
CA ILE A 24 -7.23 6.76 2.00
C ILE A 24 -7.97 5.62 2.69
N TYR A 25 -9.14 5.93 3.22
CA TYR A 25 -9.97 4.97 3.95
C TYR A 25 -11.43 5.13 3.52
N PHE A 26 -12.03 4.04 3.01
CA PHE A 26 -13.47 3.96 2.72
C PHE A 26 -13.90 2.51 2.94
N ASP A 27 -14.66 2.26 4.01
CA ASP A 27 -15.02 0.91 4.48
C ASP A 27 -13.81 -0.01 4.68
N GLY A 28 -12.66 0.60 4.88
CA GLY A 28 -11.38 -0.07 5.03
C GLY A 28 -10.27 0.72 4.38
N PRO A 29 -8.99 0.38 4.64
CA PRO A 29 -7.86 1.04 4.03
C PRO A 29 -7.79 0.77 2.53
N LEU A 30 -7.60 1.80 1.73
CA LEU A 30 -7.39 1.74 0.30
C LEU A 30 -5.96 2.14 -0.08
N LEU A 31 -5.35 3.01 0.71
CA LEU A 31 -3.95 3.40 0.58
C LEU A 31 -3.36 3.55 1.97
N SER A 32 -2.29 2.82 2.24
CA SER A 32 -1.65 2.82 3.55
C SER A 32 -0.15 3.02 3.44
N HIS A 33 0.39 3.77 4.39
CA HIS A 33 1.83 4.01 4.52
C HIS A 33 2.41 3.08 5.58
N TYR A 34 3.44 2.35 5.21
CA TYR A 34 4.20 1.45 6.09
C TYR A 34 5.66 1.84 6.12
N VAL A 35 6.33 1.48 7.20
CA VAL A 35 7.77 1.64 7.34
C VAL A 35 8.36 0.32 7.84
N THR A 36 9.54 -0.03 7.33
CA THR A 36 10.29 -1.18 7.82
C THR A 36 11.16 -0.80 9.02
N ASN A 37 11.67 -1.80 9.73
CA ASN A 37 12.59 -1.57 10.85
C ASN A 37 13.93 -0.94 10.41
N LYS A 38 14.21 -0.92 9.11
CA LYS A 38 15.38 -0.25 8.52
C LYS A 38 15.10 1.20 8.11
N GLY A 39 13.86 1.67 8.28
CA GLY A 39 13.46 3.01 7.91
C GLY A 39 13.02 3.18 6.46
N ASP A 40 12.85 2.09 5.73
CA ASP A 40 12.33 2.13 4.36
C ASP A 40 10.82 2.36 4.37
N ASN A 41 10.35 3.28 3.52
CA ASN A 41 8.93 3.63 3.41
C ASN A 41 8.30 2.89 2.24
N TYR A 42 7.09 2.39 2.46
CA TYR A 42 6.28 1.70 1.45
C TYR A 42 4.87 2.27 1.42
N LEU A 43 4.28 2.31 0.22
CA LEU A 43 2.86 2.58 0.04
C LEU A 43 2.18 1.32 -0.48
N PHE A 44 1.08 0.95 0.18
CA PHE A 44 0.22 -0.17 -0.20
C PHE A 44 -1.08 0.40 -0.76
N TYR A 45 -1.42 0.02 -1.99
CA TYR A 45 -2.58 0.52 -2.71
C TYR A 45 -3.46 -0.65 -3.16
N TRP A 46 -4.75 -0.61 -2.81
CA TRP A 46 -5.73 -1.60 -3.24
C TRP A 46 -6.07 -1.39 -4.72
N ILE A 47 -5.93 -2.42 -5.55
CA ILE A 47 -6.04 -2.29 -7.01
C ILE A 47 -7.13 -3.14 -7.64
N ASP A 48 -7.56 -4.23 -6.98
CA ASP A 48 -8.53 -5.13 -7.56
C ASP A 48 -9.16 -6.02 -6.48
N GLN A 49 -10.29 -6.61 -6.84
CA GLN A 49 -11.01 -7.52 -5.97
C GLN A 49 -11.74 -8.55 -6.83
N ASP A 50 -11.68 -9.83 -6.43
CA ASP A 50 -12.52 -10.90 -6.94
C ASP A 50 -13.27 -11.58 -5.78
N ASP A 51 -14.01 -12.66 -6.04
CA ASP A 51 -14.82 -13.35 -5.03
C ASP A 51 -13.97 -13.95 -3.90
N ALA A 52 -12.70 -14.21 -4.15
CA ALA A 52 -11.82 -14.91 -3.20
C ALA A 52 -10.75 -14.01 -2.60
N ASN A 53 -10.29 -12.99 -3.33
CA ASN A 53 -9.12 -12.21 -2.95
C ASN A 53 -9.27 -10.72 -3.17
N ASN A 54 -8.55 -9.95 -2.37
CA ASN A 54 -8.21 -8.55 -2.65
C ASN A 54 -6.78 -8.50 -3.18
N ARG A 55 -6.55 -7.71 -4.22
CA ARG A 55 -5.22 -7.52 -4.78
C ARG A 55 -4.68 -6.16 -4.36
N TRP A 56 -3.48 -6.19 -3.81
CA TRP A 56 -2.74 -5.01 -3.39
C TRP A 56 -1.48 -4.85 -4.22
N MET A 57 -1.16 -3.62 -4.59
CA MET A 57 0.18 -3.30 -5.06
C MET A 57 0.91 -2.49 -3.99
N PHE A 58 2.21 -2.64 -3.94
CA PHE A 58 3.01 -1.82 -3.04
C PHE A 58 4.35 -1.48 -3.67
N ILE A 59 4.85 -0.30 -3.30
CA ILE A 59 6.11 0.24 -3.80
C ILE A 59 6.93 0.77 -2.65
N ARG A 60 8.24 0.76 -2.83
CA ARG A 60 9.16 1.48 -1.98
C ARG A 60 9.23 2.93 -2.45
N THR A 61 9.10 3.86 -1.51
CA THR A 61 9.20 5.29 -1.78
C THR A 61 9.92 5.97 -0.62
N ASP A 62 10.07 7.29 -0.65
CA ASP A 62 10.60 8.03 0.48
C ASP A 62 9.52 8.89 1.14
N TYR A 63 9.83 9.36 2.34
CA TYR A 63 8.89 10.17 3.12
C TYR A 63 8.60 11.51 2.43
N ASP A 64 9.57 12.07 1.73
CA ASP A 64 9.42 13.32 0.99
C ASP A 64 8.37 13.19 -0.12
N ASN A 65 8.39 12.09 -0.87
CA ASN A 65 7.39 11.81 -1.90
C ASN A 65 6.00 11.63 -1.31
N ILE A 66 5.89 10.96 -0.16
CA ILE A 66 4.62 10.81 0.53
C ILE A 66 4.09 12.16 0.99
N GLN A 67 4.94 13.03 1.55
CA GLN A 67 4.56 14.37 1.95
C GLN A 67 4.12 15.24 0.78
N LYS A 68 4.81 15.17 -0.35
CA LYS A 68 4.40 15.88 -1.57
C LYS A 68 3.01 15.46 -2.02
N TYR A 69 2.70 14.18 -1.92
CA TYR A 69 1.36 13.67 -2.23
C TYR A 69 0.33 14.20 -1.23
N THR A 70 0.55 14.05 0.07
CA THR A 70 -0.40 14.49 1.09
C THR A 70 -0.56 16.00 1.16
N ASN A 71 0.43 16.76 0.69
CA ASN A 71 0.37 18.21 0.55
C ASN A 71 -0.16 18.66 -0.82
N LYS A 72 -0.69 17.74 -1.61
CA LYS A 72 -1.34 18.02 -2.91
C LYS A 72 -0.39 18.60 -3.96
N LYS A 73 0.91 18.33 -3.83
CA LYS A 73 1.94 18.80 -4.76
C LYS A 73 2.25 17.80 -5.85
N GLN A 74 1.85 16.54 -5.70
CA GLN A 74 1.92 15.53 -6.74
C GLN A 74 0.80 14.53 -6.59
N THR A 75 0.49 13.84 -7.68
CA THR A 75 -0.58 12.85 -7.72
C THR A 75 -0.13 11.51 -7.17
N LEU A 76 -1.09 10.70 -6.75
CA LEU A 76 -0.83 9.31 -6.36
C LEU A 76 -0.25 8.51 -7.53
N ARG A 77 -0.76 8.76 -8.74
CA ARG A 77 -0.24 8.12 -9.96
C ARG A 77 1.26 8.35 -10.12
N ASN A 78 1.73 9.57 -9.94
CA ASN A 78 3.16 9.90 -10.04
C ASN A 78 3.98 9.17 -8.99
N VAL A 79 3.52 9.13 -7.75
CA VAL A 79 4.22 8.44 -6.67
C VAL A 79 4.32 6.94 -6.95
N LEU A 80 3.20 6.31 -7.31
CA LEU A 80 3.15 4.87 -7.58
C LEU A 80 3.91 4.48 -8.86
N SER A 81 4.07 5.42 -9.81
CA SER A 81 4.81 5.18 -11.04
C SER A 81 6.31 5.36 -10.91
N SER A 82 6.79 5.81 -9.76
CA SER A 82 8.21 6.14 -9.53
C SER A 82 8.75 5.47 -8.26
N PRO A 83 8.70 4.13 -8.17
CA PRO A 83 9.28 3.43 -7.03
C PRO A 83 10.80 3.63 -6.97
N LEU A 84 11.36 3.73 -5.78
CA LEU A 84 12.80 3.98 -5.60
C LEU A 84 13.68 2.87 -6.15
N ASP A 85 13.20 1.64 -6.15
CA ASP A 85 13.92 0.46 -6.65
C ASP A 85 13.44 0.03 -8.05
N ASP A 86 12.61 0.84 -8.70
CA ASP A 86 12.01 0.55 -10.02
C ASP A 86 11.13 -0.71 -10.04
N ILE A 87 10.67 -1.16 -8.88
CA ILE A 87 9.89 -2.39 -8.74
C ILE A 87 8.52 -2.09 -8.14
N VAL A 88 7.49 -2.68 -8.75
CA VAL A 88 6.14 -2.71 -8.20
C VAL A 88 5.82 -4.14 -7.77
N TYR A 89 5.44 -4.31 -6.52
CA TYR A 89 5.03 -5.61 -5.98
C TYR A 89 3.51 -5.73 -5.99
N THR A 90 3.01 -6.94 -6.29
CA THR A 90 1.58 -7.25 -6.17
C THR A 90 1.40 -8.51 -5.34
N VAL A 91 0.30 -8.57 -4.60
CA VAL A 91 -0.06 -9.71 -3.76
C VAL A 91 -1.57 -9.82 -3.66
N ASP A 92 -2.08 -11.05 -3.72
CA ASP A 92 -3.48 -11.35 -3.50
C ASP A 92 -3.65 -11.84 -2.06
N ILE A 93 -4.66 -11.33 -1.37
CA ILE A 93 -4.96 -11.65 0.02
C ILE A 93 -6.39 -12.16 0.09
N ASP A 94 -6.58 -13.39 0.60
CA ASP A 94 -7.90 -13.99 0.75
C ASP A 94 -8.62 -13.53 2.02
N GLU A 95 -9.86 -13.97 2.20
CA GLU A 95 -10.69 -13.61 3.36
C GLU A 95 -10.10 -14.08 4.69
N GLU A 96 -9.28 -15.11 4.67
CA GLU A 96 -8.63 -15.66 5.85
C GLU A 96 -7.29 -14.96 6.16
N GLY A 97 -6.89 -14.03 5.28
CA GLY A 97 -5.65 -13.28 5.42
C GLY A 97 -4.41 -13.96 4.85
N ASN A 98 -4.59 -15.01 4.05
CA ASN A 98 -3.47 -15.71 3.42
C ASN A 98 -3.02 -15.01 2.14
N HIS A 99 -1.70 -15.01 1.91
CA HIS A 99 -1.13 -14.46 0.68
C HIS A 99 -1.18 -15.46 -0.45
N HIS A 100 -1.46 -14.95 -1.63
CA HIS A 100 -1.37 -15.70 -2.87
C HIS A 100 -0.72 -14.85 -3.94
N ASN A 101 -0.08 -15.49 -4.92
CA ASN A 101 0.34 -14.85 -6.15
C ASN A 101 1.21 -13.61 -5.95
N PHE A 102 2.18 -13.69 -5.05
CA PHE A 102 3.15 -12.62 -4.84
C PHE A 102 4.05 -12.48 -6.05
N GLN A 103 4.10 -11.27 -6.63
CA GLN A 103 4.90 -10.98 -7.84
C GLN A 103 5.63 -9.65 -7.71
N ALA A 104 6.75 -9.55 -8.40
CA ALA A 104 7.50 -8.31 -8.58
C ALA A 104 7.53 -7.96 -10.07
N HIS A 105 7.22 -6.71 -10.40
CA HIS A 105 7.12 -6.24 -11.79
C HIS A 105 7.95 -4.98 -12.00
N SER A 106 8.45 -4.79 -13.23
CA SER A 106 8.90 -3.47 -13.62
C SER A 106 7.70 -2.56 -13.84
N ILE A 107 7.88 -1.26 -13.66
CA ILE A 107 6.79 -0.30 -13.87
C ILE A 107 6.25 -0.34 -15.30
N GLU A 108 7.10 -0.66 -16.26
CA GLU A 108 6.75 -0.76 -17.68
C GLU A 108 5.79 -1.91 -17.97
N ASP A 109 5.88 -2.99 -17.20
CA ASP A 109 5.06 -4.18 -17.36
C ASP A 109 3.76 -4.15 -16.56
N LEU A 110 3.55 -3.09 -15.77
CA LEU A 110 2.36 -2.96 -14.93
C LEU A 110 1.13 -2.62 -15.78
N PRO A 111 -0.01 -3.31 -15.61
CA PRO A 111 -1.25 -2.93 -16.27
C PRO A 111 -1.65 -1.50 -15.95
N GLU A 112 -2.03 -0.74 -16.97
CA GLU A 112 -2.40 0.67 -16.82
C GLU A 112 -3.56 0.89 -15.85
N ASP A 113 -4.52 -0.03 -15.83
CA ASP A 113 -5.69 0.04 -14.94
C ASP A 113 -5.37 -0.21 -13.46
N TYR A 114 -4.15 -0.64 -13.12
CA TYR A 114 -3.71 -0.72 -11.74
C TYR A 114 -3.31 0.64 -11.18
N LEU A 115 -3.02 1.61 -12.03
CA LEU A 115 -2.66 2.95 -11.61
C LEU A 115 -3.89 3.83 -11.44
N PRO A 116 -3.90 4.74 -10.44
CA PRO A 116 -4.96 5.73 -10.33
C PRO A 116 -4.93 6.72 -11.49
N THR A 117 -5.94 7.56 -11.59
CA THR A 117 -6.07 8.54 -12.67
C THR A 117 -4.95 9.60 -12.62
N GLU A 118 -4.79 10.35 -13.72
CA GLU A 118 -3.75 11.38 -13.84
C GLU A 118 -3.97 12.56 -12.90
N ASP A 119 -5.21 12.80 -12.46
CA ASP A 119 -5.58 13.86 -11.54
C ASP A 119 -5.77 13.38 -10.09
N SER A 120 -5.15 12.27 -9.72
CA SER A 120 -5.31 11.62 -8.41
C SER A 120 -4.55 12.36 -7.29
N TYR A 121 -4.89 13.62 -7.09
CA TYR A 121 -4.40 14.40 -5.97
C TYR A 121 -5.07 13.97 -4.66
N TYR A 122 -4.35 14.15 -3.57
CA TYR A 122 -4.86 13.84 -2.24
C TYR A 122 -6.02 14.80 -1.88
N GLU A 123 -7.15 14.24 -1.42
CA GLU A 123 -8.38 15.01 -1.14
C GLU A 123 -8.55 15.38 0.33
N PHE A 124 -7.70 14.84 1.20
CA PHE A 124 -7.78 15.04 2.65
C PHE A 124 -6.68 15.97 3.11
N GLU A 125 -6.83 16.50 4.33
CA GLU A 125 -5.74 17.21 5.00
C GLU A 125 -4.83 16.20 5.71
N PRO A 126 -3.49 16.31 5.61
CA PRO A 126 -2.58 15.33 6.21
C PRO A 126 -2.78 15.17 7.72
N GLU A 127 -3.10 16.27 8.41
CA GLU A 127 -3.34 16.26 9.86
C GLU A 127 -4.53 15.39 10.25
N ASP A 128 -5.59 15.41 9.46
CA ASP A 128 -6.81 14.63 9.71
C ASP A 128 -6.56 13.13 9.59
N VAL A 129 -5.73 12.74 8.64
CA VAL A 129 -5.37 11.33 8.44
C VAL A 129 -4.64 10.76 9.65
N TYR A 130 -3.64 11.48 10.15
CA TYR A 130 -2.88 11.00 11.30
C TYR A 130 -3.72 10.98 12.58
N LYS A 131 -4.63 11.91 12.75
CA LYS A 131 -5.61 11.90 13.84
C LYS A 131 -6.56 10.71 13.76
N GLU A 132 -7.10 10.41 12.57
CA GLU A 132 -7.97 9.26 12.37
C GLU A 132 -7.26 7.96 12.70
N ASN A 133 -6.00 7.81 12.30
CA ASN A 133 -5.23 6.60 12.60
C ASN A 133 -4.97 6.43 14.10
N LEU A 134 -4.72 7.51 14.83
CA LEU A 134 -4.62 7.47 16.29
C LEU A 134 -5.96 7.09 16.92
N SER A 135 -7.06 7.66 16.41
CA SER A 135 -8.41 7.34 16.88
C SER A 135 -8.79 5.90 16.56
N ILE A 136 -8.41 5.38 15.39
CA ILE A 136 -8.67 4.01 14.99
C ILE A 136 -7.88 3.03 15.86
N ALA A 137 -6.67 3.36 16.26
CA ALA A 137 -5.90 2.56 17.21
C ALA A 137 -6.60 2.45 18.57
N GLU A 138 -7.37 3.48 18.95
CA GLU A 138 -8.16 3.51 20.18
C GLU A 138 -9.59 2.97 19.99
N MET A 139 -10.09 2.95 18.76
CA MET A 139 -11.46 2.56 18.42
C MET A 139 -11.60 1.10 18.02
N SER A 140 -12.66 0.56 18.44
CA SER A 140 -13.30 -0.73 18.19
C SER A 140 -12.48 -1.80 17.45
N GLY A 141 -12.38 -2.95 18.09
CA GLY A 141 -11.76 -4.16 17.58
C GLY A 141 -12.17 -4.57 16.17
N LYS A 142 -13.37 -4.20 15.69
CA LYS A 142 -13.85 -4.58 14.36
C LYS A 142 -13.05 -3.96 13.21
N LYS A 143 -12.74 -2.66 13.27
CA LYS A 143 -11.92 -1.99 12.25
C LYS A 143 -10.47 -2.48 12.29
N LEU A 144 -9.93 -2.67 13.49
CA LEU A 144 -8.61 -3.25 13.69
C LEU A 144 -8.55 -4.69 13.17
N ASP A 145 -9.59 -5.49 13.40
CA ASP A 145 -9.63 -6.87 12.93
C ASP A 145 -9.71 -6.97 11.42
N TRP A 146 -10.52 -6.13 10.78
CA TRP A 146 -10.58 -6.07 9.33
C TRP A 146 -9.22 -5.65 8.76
N PHE A 147 -8.64 -4.60 9.32
CA PHE A 147 -7.32 -4.12 8.94
C PHE A 147 -6.25 -5.20 9.10
N ARG A 148 -6.26 -5.91 10.22
CA ARG A 148 -5.35 -7.03 10.45
C ARG A 148 -5.57 -8.16 9.45
N LYS A 149 -6.80 -8.46 9.07
CA LYS A 149 -7.10 -9.44 8.03
C LYS A 149 -6.54 -9.02 6.66
N VAL A 150 -6.70 -7.77 6.28
CA VAL A 150 -6.22 -7.25 4.99
C VAL A 150 -4.70 -7.15 4.97
N CYS A 151 -4.08 -6.70 6.06
CA CYS A 151 -2.64 -6.44 6.12
C CYS A 151 -1.84 -7.53 6.84
N ALA A 152 -2.45 -8.37 7.68
CA ALA A 152 -1.75 -9.38 8.45
C ALA A 152 -1.04 -10.41 7.58
N SER A 153 -1.55 -10.69 6.40
CA SER A 153 -0.89 -11.59 5.47
C SER A 153 0.26 -10.93 4.73
N VAL A 154 0.34 -9.61 4.75
CA VAL A 154 1.44 -8.81 4.22
C VAL A 154 2.43 -8.51 5.34
N LEU A 155 1.93 -8.39 6.54
CA LEU A 155 2.70 -8.18 7.76
C LEU A 155 2.99 -9.53 8.41
#